data_47120a899f2a93a261d399e57bda7b68
#
_entry.id   47120a899f2a93a261d399e57bda7b68
#
_cell.length_a   1.000
_cell.length_b   1.000
_cell.length_c   1.000
_cell.angle_alpha   90.00
_cell.angle_beta   90.00
_cell.angle_gamma   90.00
#
_symmetry.space_group_name_H-M   'P 1'
#
loop_
_entity.id
_entity.type
_entity.pdbx_description
1 polymer ?
#
loop_
_entity_poly.entity_id
_entity_poly.type
_entity_poly.pdbx_seq_one_letter_code
_entity_poly.pdbx_strand_id
1 'polypeptide(L)'
;GIGTDERPTPTGQMHVARKAARPTWHVPASIAEDHRKKGDILPKAVPPGPENPLGEYALYLSKSGYLIHGTNKPASIGLTATNGCLRLYPENVKLLFDDTPVKTPVLIVDQPYLLGQRNGVLYLEAHAPMEESGALVSEKLYAKLRTIEKKVARALDWKKVKEVQAEARGIPVPIFELCQGSQTVVAKPVEVEHPERLYGKPEIPALHLLAWYVLAADVPDKIEAQRLAAIINHQGPQIPARVFQKSDRYRVIAGPFEDGNEAKKAAKRLKIDLDIDSIVIEPNKNG
;
A
#
# COMPACT_ATOMS: atom_id res chain seq x y z
N GLY A 1 5.10 0.05 2.73
CA GLY A 1 4.82 0.53 1.36
C GLY A 1 6.06 0.39 0.49
N ILE A 2 5.85 0.24 -0.79
CA ILE A 2 6.91 0.04 -1.80
C ILE A 2 6.75 1.03 -2.95
N GLY A 3 7.66 1.00 -3.92
CA GLY A 3 7.63 1.83 -5.13
C GLY A 3 6.41 1.57 -6.00
N THR A 4 5.97 2.59 -6.74
CA THR A 4 4.95 2.47 -7.79
C THR A 4 5.51 1.71 -9.01
N ASP A 5 4.64 1.31 -9.93
CA ASP A 5 5.05 0.63 -11.18
C ASP A 5 5.95 1.54 -12.03
N GLU A 6 5.72 2.85 -12.02
CA GLU A 6 6.54 3.85 -12.72
C GLU A 6 7.92 4.07 -12.04
N ARG A 7 8.00 3.84 -10.73
CA ARG A 7 9.22 4.02 -9.91
C ARG A 7 9.37 2.85 -8.94
N PRO A 8 9.66 1.65 -9.45
CA PRO A 8 9.66 0.44 -8.66
C PRO A 8 10.79 0.43 -7.63
N THR A 9 10.58 -0.29 -6.55
CA THR A 9 11.64 -0.61 -5.61
C THR A 9 12.68 -1.48 -6.30
N PRO A 10 13.96 -1.08 -6.32
CA PRO A 10 14.99 -1.82 -7.02
C PRO A 10 15.28 -3.16 -6.35
N THR A 11 15.37 -4.22 -7.12
CA THR A 11 15.82 -5.53 -6.64
C THR A 11 17.35 -5.63 -6.64
N GLY A 12 17.88 -6.61 -5.91
CA GLY A 12 19.29 -6.93 -5.87
C GLY A 12 19.94 -6.76 -4.50
N GLN A 13 21.27 -6.92 -4.49
CA GLN A 13 22.09 -6.83 -3.27
C GLN A 13 22.51 -5.39 -3.00
N MET A 14 22.32 -4.98 -1.76
CA MET A 14 22.72 -3.66 -1.23
C MET A 14 23.25 -3.85 0.18
N HIS A 15 23.57 -2.77 0.84
CA HIS A 15 23.85 -2.74 2.28
C HIS A 15 23.38 -1.42 2.87
N VAL A 16 23.23 -1.37 4.18
CA VAL A 16 22.97 -0.12 4.90
C VAL A 16 24.22 0.75 4.88
N ALA A 17 24.20 1.82 4.11
CA ALA A 17 25.33 2.72 3.98
C ALA A 17 25.45 3.69 5.17
N ARG A 18 24.32 4.19 5.67
CA ARG A 18 24.24 5.04 6.88
C ARG A 18 22.85 5.00 7.50
N LYS A 19 22.74 5.47 8.73
CA LYS A 19 21.49 5.58 9.47
C LYS A 19 21.28 7.02 9.94
N ALA A 20 20.05 7.46 10.08
CA ALA A 20 19.73 8.75 10.66
C ALA A 20 18.44 8.64 11.51
N ALA A 21 18.54 9.04 12.77
CA ALA A 21 17.38 9.36 13.58
C ALA A 21 16.99 10.82 13.34
N ARG A 22 15.69 11.10 13.26
CA ARG A 22 15.13 12.43 12.94
C ARG A 22 15.78 13.03 11.69
N PRO A 23 15.68 12.34 10.52
CA PRO A 23 16.34 12.78 9.30
C PRO A 23 15.72 14.06 8.75
N THR A 24 16.52 14.92 8.11
CA THR A 24 16.02 15.92 7.20
C THR A 24 15.74 15.24 5.84
N TRP A 25 14.56 15.45 5.29
CA TRP A 25 14.26 15.01 3.93
C TRP A 25 14.73 16.04 2.92
N HIS A 26 15.81 15.77 2.21
CA HIS A 26 16.21 16.55 1.05
C HIS A 26 15.39 16.11 -0.14
N VAL A 27 14.56 17.03 -0.66
CA VAL A 27 13.62 16.72 -1.74
C VAL A 27 14.37 16.40 -3.03
N PRO A 28 14.22 15.18 -3.58
CA PRO A 28 14.84 14.82 -4.84
C PRO A 28 14.35 15.72 -5.99
N ALA A 29 15.25 16.08 -6.91
CA ALA A 29 14.91 16.96 -8.03
C ALA A 29 13.75 16.45 -8.89
N SER A 30 13.68 15.11 -9.10
CA SER A 30 12.58 14.49 -9.84
C SER A 30 11.22 14.67 -9.15
N ILE A 31 11.18 14.55 -7.82
CA ILE A 31 9.94 14.74 -7.04
C ILE A 31 9.56 16.23 -7.05
N ALA A 32 10.53 17.13 -6.86
CA ALA A 32 10.28 18.56 -6.92
C ALA A 32 9.72 18.98 -8.29
N GLU A 33 10.23 18.42 -9.37
CA GLU A 33 9.77 18.71 -10.73
C GLU A 33 8.35 18.16 -10.98
N ASP A 34 8.03 16.95 -10.52
CA ASP A 34 6.68 16.39 -10.66
C ASP A 34 5.65 17.24 -9.92
N HIS A 35 5.98 17.68 -8.70
CA HIS A 35 5.12 18.58 -7.95
C HIS A 35 5.00 19.96 -8.62
N ARG A 36 6.10 20.49 -9.14
CA ARG A 36 6.10 21.76 -9.88
C ARG A 36 5.18 21.73 -11.10
N LYS A 37 5.18 20.62 -11.87
CA LYS A 37 4.27 20.42 -13.02
C LYS A 37 2.81 20.42 -12.61
N LYS A 38 2.50 19.96 -11.39
CA LYS A 38 1.16 19.96 -10.81
C LYS A 38 0.81 21.27 -10.08
N GLY A 39 1.66 22.28 -10.16
CA GLY A 39 1.47 23.60 -9.54
C GLY A 39 1.69 23.60 -8.03
N ASP A 40 2.50 22.67 -7.50
CA ASP A 40 2.89 22.57 -6.10
C ASP A 40 4.42 22.77 -5.99
N ILE A 41 4.84 23.75 -5.21
CA ILE A 41 6.28 24.06 -5.05
C ILE A 41 6.73 23.49 -3.71
N LEU A 42 7.50 22.42 -3.77
CA LEU A 42 8.09 21.81 -2.58
C LEU A 42 9.32 22.62 -2.12
N PRO A 43 9.58 22.68 -0.79
CA PRO A 43 10.82 23.23 -0.26
C PRO A 43 12.01 22.34 -0.67
N LYS A 44 13.23 22.90 -0.69
CA LYS A 44 14.43 22.10 -0.98
C LYS A 44 14.69 21.00 0.05
N ALA A 45 14.24 21.22 1.29
CA ALA A 45 14.39 20.28 2.37
C ALA A 45 13.23 20.43 3.38
N VAL A 46 12.80 19.32 3.98
CA VAL A 46 11.83 19.29 5.08
C VAL A 46 12.56 18.83 6.35
N PRO A 47 12.58 19.65 7.41
CA PRO A 47 13.26 19.30 8.67
C PRO A 47 12.52 18.13 9.37
N PRO A 48 13.13 17.52 10.40
CA PRO A 48 12.46 16.55 11.23
C PRO A 48 11.15 17.10 11.83
N GLY A 49 10.09 16.31 11.79
CA GLY A 49 8.77 16.71 12.30
C GLY A 49 7.62 16.02 11.60
N PRO A 50 6.38 16.39 11.97
CA PRO A 50 5.16 15.73 11.46
C PRO A 50 4.99 15.81 9.93
N GLU A 51 5.53 16.83 9.30
CA GLU A 51 5.45 17.04 7.85
C GLU A 51 6.52 16.25 7.07
N ASN A 52 7.47 15.62 7.78
CA ASN A 52 8.56 14.91 7.13
C ASN A 52 8.11 13.50 6.68
N PRO A 53 8.12 13.21 5.36
CA PRO A 53 7.67 11.93 4.84
C PRO A 53 8.58 10.75 5.21
N LEU A 54 9.82 11.00 5.66
CA LEU A 54 10.72 9.95 6.13
C LEU A 54 10.39 9.44 7.54
N GLY A 55 9.57 10.17 8.30
CA GLY A 55 9.30 9.86 9.70
C GLY A 55 10.54 10.07 10.58
N GLU A 56 10.61 9.35 11.70
CA GLU A 56 11.63 9.55 12.73
C GLU A 56 12.95 8.78 12.47
N TYR A 57 12.94 7.74 11.61
CA TYR A 57 14.10 6.89 11.37
C TYR A 57 14.26 6.54 9.91
N ALA A 58 15.51 6.57 9.41
CA ALA A 58 15.85 6.19 8.05
C ALA A 58 17.17 5.42 7.98
N LEU A 59 17.17 4.31 7.23
CA LEU A 59 18.34 3.54 6.83
C LEU A 59 18.59 3.80 5.35
N TYR A 60 19.69 4.42 5.02
CA TYR A 60 20.07 4.73 3.65
C TYR A 60 20.81 3.54 3.05
N LEU A 61 20.37 3.11 1.87
CA LEU A 61 20.97 1.98 1.18
C LEU A 61 22.18 2.41 0.35
N SER A 62 23.05 1.45 0.04
CA SER A 62 24.23 1.71 -0.81
C SER A 62 23.88 2.12 -2.24
N LYS A 63 22.69 1.76 -2.72
CA LYS A 63 22.14 2.32 -3.94
C LYS A 63 21.58 3.71 -3.63
N SER A 64 22.18 4.73 -4.23
CA SER A 64 21.84 6.14 -4.00
C SER A 64 20.37 6.41 -4.29
N GLY A 65 19.72 7.21 -3.43
CA GLY A 65 18.31 7.59 -3.56
C GLY A 65 17.31 6.61 -2.94
N TYR A 66 17.76 5.43 -2.46
CA TYR A 66 16.88 4.43 -1.86
C TYR A 66 17.10 4.28 -0.37
N LEU A 67 15.98 4.20 0.35
CA LEU A 67 15.94 4.14 1.81
C LEU A 67 14.94 3.10 2.29
N ILE A 68 15.18 2.59 3.50
CA ILE A 68 14.16 1.99 4.36
C ILE A 68 13.87 3.01 5.45
N HIS A 69 12.61 3.47 5.57
CA HIS A 69 12.30 4.60 6.44
C HIS A 69 10.90 4.50 7.05
N GLY A 70 10.64 5.31 8.05
CA GLY A 70 9.31 5.49 8.63
C GLY A 70 8.37 6.24 7.73
N THR A 71 7.33 6.81 8.32
CA THR A 71 6.37 7.61 7.56
C THR A 71 5.59 8.53 8.48
N ASN A 72 5.17 9.66 7.95
CA ASN A 72 4.13 10.51 8.54
C ASN A 72 2.72 10.14 8.03
N LYS A 73 2.63 9.14 7.11
CA LYS A 73 1.37 8.62 6.55
C LYS A 73 1.28 7.09 6.75
N PRO A 74 1.07 6.60 7.99
CA PRO A 74 1.08 5.15 8.28
C PRO A 74 0.07 4.34 7.48
N ALA A 75 -1.06 4.94 7.11
CA ALA A 75 -2.09 4.31 6.30
C ALA A 75 -1.64 3.93 4.87
N SER A 76 -0.49 4.45 4.42
CA SER A 76 0.11 4.08 3.13
C SER A 76 0.95 2.80 3.17
N ILE A 77 1.09 2.17 4.33
CA ILE A 77 1.80 0.89 4.44
C ILE A 77 0.96 -0.21 3.82
N GLY A 78 1.63 -1.11 3.07
CA GLY A 78 0.96 -2.14 2.28
C GLY A 78 0.60 -1.72 0.86
N LEU A 79 0.83 -0.46 0.49
CA LEU A 79 0.49 0.08 -0.82
C LEU A 79 1.75 0.33 -1.67
N THR A 80 1.58 0.33 -2.99
CA THR A 80 2.56 0.78 -3.99
C THR A 80 2.46 2.30 -4.11
N ALA A 81 3.10 3.03 -3.19
CA ALA A 81 2.86 4.47 -3.01
C ALA A 81 4.14 5.30 -2.78
N THR A 82 5.31 4.74 -3.12
CA THR A 82 6.59 5.46 -2.95
C THR A 82 7.32 5.64 -4.28
N ASN A 83 8.36 6.45 -4.27
CA ASN A 83 9.28 6.59 -5.40
C ASN A 83 10.43 5.55 -5.33
N GLY A 84 10.13 4.32 -4.93
CA GLY A 84 11.06 3.21 -4.84
C GLY A 84 11.63 2.92 -3.45
N CYS A 85 11.44 3.79 -2.45
CA CYS A 85 11.82 3.53 -1.08
C CYS A 85 10.89 2.52 -0.38
N LEU A 86 11.41 1.83 0.64
CA LEU A 86 10.61 0.95 1.49
C LEU A 86 10.14 1.72 2.72
N ARG A 87 8.82 1.75 2.91
CA ARG A 87 8.17 2.48 3.99
C ARG A 87 7.61 1.52 5.02
N LEU A 88 7.93 1.75 6.29
CA LEU A 88 7.50 0.95 7.43
C LEU A 88 6.66 1.79 8.39
N TYR A 89 5.89 1.11 9.25
CA TYR A 89 5.25 1.75 10.40
C TYR A 89 6.29 2.38 11.33
N PRO A 90 5.96 3.47 12.03
CA PRO A 90 6.89 4.17 12.93
C PRO A 90 7.55 3.27 13.98
N GLU A 91 6.78 2.39 14.60
CA GLU A 91 7.27 1.42 15.59
C GLU A 91 8.20 0.36 14.96
N ASN A 92 7.85 -0.13 13.77
CA ASN A 92 8.62 -1.18 13.10
C ASN A 92 9.94 -0.64 12.55
N VAL A 93 9.96 0.58 11.99
CA VAL A 93 11.22 1.17 11.54
C VAL A 93 12.16 1.48 12.71
N LYS A 94 11.62 1.82 13.89
CA LYS A 94 12.43 2.03 15.09
C LYS A 94 13.14 0.74 15.49
N LEU A 95 12.42 -0.36 15.62
CA LEU A 95 13.01 -1.67 15.93
C LEU A 95 14.08 -2.06 14.90
N LEU A 96 13.75 -1.97 13.61
CA LEU A 96 14.72 -2.27 12.56
C LEU A 96 15.95 -1.36 12.62
N PHE A 97 15.75 -0.08 12.92
CA PHE A 97 16.83 0.88 13.05
C PHE A 97 17.77 0.52 14.20
N ASP A 98 17.23 0.15 15.36
CA ASP A 98 18.03 -0.19 16.54
C ASP A 98 18.83 -1.48 16.28
N ASP A 99 18.23 -2.50 15.70
CA ASP A 99 18.83 -3.83 15.48
C ASP A 99 19.73 -3.94 14.25
N THR A 100 19.74 -2.95 13.34
CA THR A 100 20.47 -3.04 12.09
C THR A 100 21.72 -2.15 12.10
N PRO A 101 22.96 -2.72 12.20
CA PRO A 101 24.19 -1.97 12.05
C PRO A 101 24.40 -1.41 10.64
N VAL A 102 25.21 -0.37 10.53
CA VAL A 102 25.77 0.07 9.24
C VAL A 102 26.58 -1.07 8.62
N LYS A 103 26.56 -1.20 7.29
CA LYS A 103 27.11 -2.30 6.49
C LYS A 103 26.32 -3.61 6.53
N THR A 104 25.20 -3.70 7.26
CA THR A 104 24.31 -4.87 7.16
C THR A 104 23.91 -5.11 5.72
N PRO A 105 24.10 -6.32 5.18
CA PRO A 105 23.67 -6.65 3.82
C PRO A 105 22.14 -6.62 3.71
N VAL A 106 21.65 -6.09 2.60
CA VAL A 106 20.23 -5.99 2.27
C VAL A 106 20.02 -6.63 0.91
N LEU A 107 19.16 -7.64 0.84
CA LEU A 107 18.74 -8.27 -0.40
C LEU A 107 17.26 -7.94 -0.66
N ILE A 108 16.97 -7.20 -1.72
CA ILE A 108 15.60 -6.92 -2.17
C ILE A 108 15.29 -7.89 -3.31
N VAL A 109 14.20 -8.65 -3.14
CA VAL A 109 13.77 -9.67 -4.10
C VAL A 109 12.34 -9.39 -4.57
N ASP A 110 12.08 -9.67 -5.85
CA ASP A 110 10.72 -9.79 -6.37
C ASP A 110 10.28 -11.26 -6.21
N GLN A 111 9.40 -11.50 -5.24
CA GLN A 111 8.94 -12.83 -4.89
C GLN A 111 7.42 -12.85 -4.69
N PRO A 112 6.63 -12.69 -5.79
CA PRO A 112 5.19 -12.58 -5.69
C PRO A 112 4.49 -13.87 -5.28
N TYR A 113 5.16 -15.03 -5.40
CA TYR A 113 4.61 -16.34 -5.05
C TYR A 113 5.41 -17.01 -3.96
N LEU A 114 4.75 -17.31 -2.85
CA LEU A 114 5.31 -17.99 -1.70
C LEU A 114 4.61 -19.34 -1.49
N LEU A 115 5.40 -20.40 -1.31
CA LEU A 115 4.89 -21.72 -0.95
C LEU A 115 5.27 -22.01 0.49
N GLY A 116 4.29 -22.36 1.29
CA GLY A 116 4.45 -22.76 2.69
C GLY A 116 3.75 -24.09 2.98
N GLN A 117 4.26 -24.83 3.97
CA GLN A 117 3.64 -26.06 4.43
C GLN A 117 3.32 -25.95 5.92
N ARG A 118 2.09 -26.33 6.29
CA ARG A 118 1.66 -26.41 7.68
C ARG A 118 0.70 -27.60 7.87
N ASN A 119 0.97 -28.44 8.86
CA ASN A 119 0.11 -29.59 9.21
C ASN A 119 -0.22 -30.51 8.01
N GLY A 120 0.73 -30.77 7.14
CA GLY A 120 0.51 -31.62 5.96
C GLY A 120 -0.26 -30.97 4.82
N VAL A 121 -0.54 -29.67 4.91
CA VAL A 121 -1.20 -28.87 3.85
C VAL A 121 -0.20 -27.95 3.20
N LEU A 122 -0.19 -27.89 1.87
CA LEU A 122 0.57 -26.94 1.08
C LEU A 122 -0.27 -25.69 0.82
N TYR A 123 0.30 -24.54 1.10
CA TYR A 123 -0.32 -23.22 0.89
C TYR A 123 0.43 -22.47 -0.20
N LEU A 124 -0.32 -21.71 -0.96
CA LEU A 124 0.20 -20.71 -1.90
C LEU A 124 -0.28 -19.33 -1.44
N GLU A 125 0.66 -18.41 -1.25
CA GLU A 125 0.41 -16.98 -1.13
C GLU A 125 0.80 -16.33 -2.45
N ALA A 126 -0.11 -15.58 -3.05
CA ALA A 126 0.09 -14.91 -4.32
C ALA A 126 -0.17 -13.41 -4.20
N HIS A 127 0.79 -12.64 -4.70
CA HIS A 127 0.71 -11.20 -4.93
C HIS A 127 0.77 -10.93 -6.43
N ALA A 128 0.30 -9.77 -6.88
CA ALA A 128 0.48 -9.35 -8.26
C ALA A 128 1.98 -9.20 -8.58
N PRO A 129 2.52 -9.93 -9.58
CA PRO A 129 3.90 -9.78 -9.98
C PRO A 129 4.12 -8.44 -10.68
N MET A 130 5.37 -7.95 -10.69
CA MET A 130 5.75 -6.83 -11.55
C MET A 130 5.59 -7.24 -13.03
N GLU A 131 5.12 -6.31 -13.89
CA GLU A 131 4.83 -6.62 -15.29
C GLU A 131 6.01 -7.30 -16.02
N GLU A 132 7.22 -6.80 -15.82
CA GLU A 132 8.43 -7.31 -16.48
C GLU A 132 8.81 -8.73 -16.04
N SER A 133 8.45 -9.16 -14.83
CA SER A 133 8.87 -10.44 -14.25
C SER A 133 7.77 -11.50 -14.26
N GLY A 134 6.51 -11.15 -14.54
CA GLY A 134 5.33 -11.97 -14.33
C GLY A 134 5.39 -13.37 -14.94
N ALA A 135 5.82 -13.49 -16.20
CA ALA A 135 5.94 -14.78 -16.88
C ALA A 135 7.01 -15.67 -16.23
N LEU A 136 8.20 -15.13 -15.95
CA LEU A 136 9.33 -15.87 -15.38
C LEU A 136 9.05 -16.37 -13.96
N VAL A 137 8.42 -15.54 -13.12
CA VAL A 137 8.10 -15.95 -11.74
C VAL A 137 6.98 -16.99 -11.70
N SER A 138 6.02 -16.93 -12.63
CA SER A 138 5.00 -17.97 -12.81
C SER A 138 5.59 -19.30 -13.24
N GLU A 139 6.52 -19.32 -14.19
CA GLU A 139 7.24 -20.52 -14.60
C GLU A 139 8.02 -21.16 -13.44
N LYS A 140 8.70 -20.35 -12.63
CA LYS A 140 9.41 -20.82 -11.43
C LYS A 140 8.45 -21.42 -10.40
N LEU A 141 7.29 -20.83 -10.19
CA LEU A 141 6.26 -21.41 -9.33
C LEU A 141 5.81 -22.78 -9.85
N TYR A 142 5.45 -22.87 -11.14
CA TYR A 142 4.99 -24.11 -11.74
C TYR A 142 6.06 -25.20 -11.70
N ALA A 143 7.32 -24.88 -11.92
CA ALA A 143 8.43 -25.83 -11.80
C ALA A 143 8.56 -26.41 -10.38
N LYS A 144 8.42 -25.53 -9.35
CA LYS A 144 8.42 -25.97 -7.94
C LYS A 144 7.22 -26.86 -7.64
N LEU A 145 6.02 -26.48 -8.07
CA LEU A 145 4.79 -27.25 -7.85
C LEU A 145 4.85 -28.62 -8.53
N ARG A 146 5.33 -28.71 -9.78
CA ARG A 146 5.55 -30.00 -10.48
C ARG A 146 6.56 -30.88 -9.77
N THR A 147 7.57 -30.30 -9.14
CA THR A 147 8.54 -31.06 -8.34
C THR A 147 7.88 -31.66 -7.09
N ILE A 148 7.00 -30.90 -6.43
CA ILE A 148 6.22 -31.37 -5.29
C ILE A 148 5.26 -32.49 -5.74
N GLU A 149 4.51 -32.27 -6.83
CA GLU A 149 3.59 -33.24 -7.43
C GLU A 149 4.26 -34.60 -7.68
N LYS A 150 5.46 -34.59 -8.27
CA LYS A 150 6.26 -35.79 -8.49
C LYS A 150 6.68 -36.47 -7.17
N LYS A 151 7.07 -35.71 -6.16
CA LYS A 151 7.48 -36.24 -4.84
C LYS A 151 6.34 -36.89 -4.08
N VAL A 152 5.14 -36.31 -4.14
CA VAL A 152 3.97 -36.86 -3.43
C VAL A 152 3.20 -37.88 -4.26
N ALA A 153 3.57 -38.10 -5.53
CA ALA A 153 2.92 -39.00 -6.48
C ALA A 153 1.40 -38.80 -6.61
N ARG A 154 0.95 -37.56 -6.51
CA ARG A 154 -0.47 -37.13 -6.61
C ARG A 154 -0.56 -35.86 -7.41
N ALA A 155 -1.64 -35.72 -8.22
CA ALA A 155 -1.92 -34.53 -8.98
C ALA A 155 -2.35 -33.36 -8.07
N LEU A 156 -1.79 -32.18 -8.33
CA LEU A 156 -2.20 -30.94 -7.71
C LEU A 156 -3.48 -30.41 -8.33
N ASP A 157 -4.27 -29.65 -7.57
CA ASP A 157 -5.38 -28.88 -8.11
C ASP A 157 -4.85 -27.63 -8.83
N TRP A 158 -4.47 -27.81 -10.09
CA TRP A 158 -3.97 -26.72 -10.94
C TRP A 158 -5.00 -25.64 -11.21
N LYS A 159 -6.31 -25.97 -11.13
CA LYS A 159 -7.36 -24.96 -11.23
C LYS A 159 -7.29 -24.02 -10.02
N LYS A 160 -7.20 -24.57 -8.81
CA LYS A 160 -7.06 -23.80 -7.58
C LYS A 160 -5.79 -22.95 -7.57
N VAL A 161 -4.67 -23.49 -8.03
CA VAL A 161 -3.41 -22.72 -8.16
C VAL A 161 -3.61 -21.48 -9.04
N LYS A 162 -4.25 -21.63 -10.22
CA LYS A 162 -4.52 -20.52 -11.13
C LYS A 162 -5.51 -19.51 -10.55
N GLU A 163 -6.53 -19.96 -9.83
CA GLU A 163 -7.47 -19.07 -9.14
C GLU A 163 -6.74 -18.20 -8.11
N VAL A 164 -5.90 -18.82 -7.26
CA VAL A 164 -5.11 -18.08 -6.24
C VAL A 164 -4.16 -17.07 -6.87
N GLN A 165 -3.53 -17.44 -8.01
CA GLN A 165 -2.68 -16.50 -8.75
C GLN A 165 -3.48 -15.33 -9.34
N ALA A 166 -4.64 -15.59 -9.91
CA ALA A 166 -5.49 -14.56 -10.52
C ALA A 166 -6.07 -13.60 -9.46
N GLU A 167 -6.48 -14.13 -8.30
CA GLU A 167 -6.97 -13.32 -7.20
C GLU A 167 -5.88 -12.45 -6.55
N ALA A 168 -4.63 -12.93 -6.50
CA ALA A 168 -3.44 -12.25 -5.99
C ALA A 168 -3.67 -11.50 -4.65
N ARG A 169 -4.36 -12.17 -3.71
CA ARG A 169 -4.85 -11.54 -2.46
C ARG A 169 -3.77 -11.31 -1.40
N GLY A 170 -2.56 -11.85 -1.59
CA GLY A 170 -1.47 -11.75 -0.63
C GLY A 170 -1.73 -12.46 0.71
N ILE A 171 -2.56 -13.50 0.69
CA ILE A 171 -2.82 -14.35 1.85
C ILE A 171 -2.56 -15.81 1.50
N PRO A 172 -2.03 -16.63 2.44
CA PRO A 172 -1.83 -18.05 2.21
C PRO A 172 -3.16 -18.79 2.02
N VAL A 173 -3.34 -19.42 0.87
CA VAL A 173 -4.52 -20.25 0.53
C VAL A 173 -4.10 -21.71 0.43
N PRO A 174 -4.81 -22.65 1.07
CA PRO A 174 -4.52 -24.07 0.93
C PRO A 174 -4.78 -24.53 -0.50
N ILE A 175 -3.78 -25.17 -1.12
CA ILE A 175 -3.84 -25.65 -2.50
C ILE A 175 -3.72 -27.16 -2.62
N PHE A 176 -3.21 -27.86 -1.60
CA PHE A 176 -2.99 -29.30 -1.65
C PHE A 176 -2.74 -29.91 -0.28
N GLU A 177 -3.29 -31.12 -0.04
CA GLU A 177 -3.00 -31.92 1.14
C GLU A 177 -1.86 -32.91 0.82
N LEU A 178 -0.75 -32.82 1.55
CA LEU A 178 0.44 -33.65 1.35
C LEU A 178 0.30 -35.06 1.91
N CYS A 179 -0.51 -35.23 2.97
CA CYS A 179 -0.73 -36.53 3.62
C CYS A 179 -2.20 -36.94 3.52
N GLN A 180 -2.47 -38.19 3.08
CA GLN A 180 -3.79 -38.78 3.22
C GLN A 180 -4.03 -39.17 4.69
N GLY A 181 -5.14 -38.71 5.24
CA GLY A 181 -5.56 -39.07 6.60
C GLY A 181 -5.25 -38.05 7.69
N SER A 182 -4.67 -36.94 7.39
CA SER A 182 -4.81 -35.79 8.28
C SER A 182 -6.30 -35.45 8.30
N GLN A 183 -6.97 -35.72 9.43
CA GLN A 183 -8.25 -35.08 9.69
C GLN A 183 -8.07 -33.63 9.28
N THR A 184 -8.93 -33.16 8.39
CA THR A 184 -9.00 -31.74 8.04
C THR A 184 -9.23 -31.03 9.37
N VAL A 185 -8.14 -30.68 10.01
CA VAL A 185 -8.20 -29.73 11.11
C VAL A 185 -8.61 -28.46 10.40
N VAL A 186 -9.92 -28.24 10.37
CA VAL A 186 -10.47 -26.91 10.10
C VAL A 186 -9.64 -26.01 11.00
N ALA A 187 -8.68 -25.29 10.38
CA ALA A 187 -7.79 -24.43 11.12
C ALA A 187 -8.73 -23.52 11.92
N LYS A 188 -8.73 -23.67 13.25
CA LYS A 188 -9.46 -22.74 14.10
C LYS A 188 -9.04 -21.34 13.62
N PRO A 189 -10.00 -20.44 13.41
CA PRO A 189 -9.65 -19.07 13.05
C PRO A 189 -8.55 -18.62 14.01
N VAL A 190 -7.42 -18.26 13.47
CA VAL A 190 -6.35 -17.66 14.29
C VAL A 190 -6.90 -16.31 14.68
N GLU A 191 -7.11 -16.11 15.96
CA GLU A 191 -7.42 -14.81 16.51
C GLU A 191 -6.22 -13.91 16.21
N VAL A 192 -6.39 -12.98 15.27
CA VAL A 192 -5.35 -12.02 14.93
C VAL A 192 -5.42 -10.93 15.98
N GLU A 193 -4.39 -10.83 16.81
CA GLU A 193 -4.23 -9.66 17.67
C GLU A 193 -4.08 -8.43 16.77
N HIS A 194 -5.11 -7.60 16.76
CA HIS A 194 -5.02 -6.30 16.09
C HIS A 194 -4.12 -5.38 16.91
N PRO A 195 -3.23 -4.61 16.26
CA PRO A 195 -2.45 -3.61 16.98
C PRO A 195 -3.40 -2.64 17.68
N GLU A 196 -3.02 -2.16 18.87
CA GLU A 196 -3.79 -1.18 19.67
C GLU A 196 -4.19 0.05 18.84
N ARG A 197 -3.44 0.37 17.80
CA ARG A 197 -3.68 1.43 16.85
C ARG A 197 -3.97 0.87 15.47
N LEU A 198 -5.21 0.95 15.04
CA LEU A 198 -5.58 0.69 13.63
C LEU A 198 -5.24 1.93 12.80
N TYR A 199 -4.06 1.93 12.19
CA TYR A 199 -3.75 2.90 11.14
C TYR A 199 -4.74 2.69 10.00
N GLY A 200 -5.38 3.76 9.54
CA GLY A 200 -6.24 3.70 8.38
C GLY A 200 -7.74 3.54 8.64
N LYS A 201 -8.19 3.70 9.89
CA LYS A 201 -9.61 3.91 10.15
C LYS A 201 -9.84 5.41 10.45
N PRO A 202 -10.00 6.26 9.41
CA PRO A 202 -10.24 7.68 9.64
C PRO A 202 -11.58 7.88 10.33
N GLU A 203 -11.64 8.81 11.26
CA GLU A 203 -12.91 9.34 11.70
C GLU A 203 -13.52 10.13 10.53
N ILE A 204 -14.65 9.63 10.02
CA ILE A 204 -15.37 10.32 8.97
C ILE A 204 -16.46 11.15 9.64
N PRO A 205 -16.33 12.49 9.73
CA PRO A 205 -17.29 13.34 10.40
C PRO A 205 -18.71 13.17 9.85
N ALA A 206 -19.73 13.46 10.65
CA ALA A 206 -21.11 13.44 10.20
C ALA A 206 -21.31 14.43 9.04
N LEU A 207 -22.31 14.15 8.19
CA LEU A 207 -22.69 15.08 7.13
C LEU A 207 -23.41 16.31 7.70
N HIS A 208 -23.05 17.47 7.18
CA HIS A 208 -23.69 18.74 7.50
C HIS A 208 -24.23 19.40 6.22
N LEU A 209 -25.50 19.72 6.18
CA LEU A 209 -26.15 20.32 4.99
C LEU A 209 -25.53 21.67 4.59
N LEU A 210 -25.01 22.40 5.57
CA LEU A 210 -24.41 23.72 5.38
C LEU A 210 -22.87 23.69 5.21
N ALA A 211 -22.27 22.52 5.07
CA ALA A 211 -20.83 22.38 4.86
C ALA A 211 -20.47 22.30 3.37
N TRP A 212 -19.24 22.62 3.06
CA TRP A 212 -18.65 22.44 1.74
C TRP A 212 -18.14 21.02 1.57
N TYR A 213 -18.21 20.51 0.35
CA TYR A 213 -17.73 19.18 0.00
C TYR A 213 -16.96 19.18 -1.32
N VAL A 214 -16.25 18.09 -1.59
CA VAL A 214 -15.60 17.84 -2.86
C VAL A 214 -16.10 16.52 -3.42
N LEU A 215 -16.72 16.54 -4.61
CA LEU A 215 -17.06 15.34 -5.37
C LEU A 215 -15.80 14.86 -6.07
N ALA A 216 -15.25 13.75 -5.60
CA ALA A 216 -14.03 13.16 -6.14
C ALA A 216 -14.32 12.17 -7.29
N ALA A 217 -15.48 11.50 -7.28
CA ALA A 217 -15.89 10.59 -8.34
C ALA A 217 -17.41 10.39 -8.38
N ASP A 218 -17.92 10.02 -9.54
CA ASP A 218 -19.29 9.55 -9.76
C ASP A 218 -19.21 8.35 -10.71
N VAL A 219 -19.25 7.13 -10.16
CA VAL A 219 -18.97 5.87 -10.87
C VAL A 219 -20.14 4.89 -10.77
N PRO A 220 -20.33 3.98 -11.74
CA PRO A 220 -21.41 2.99 -11.69
C PRO A 220 -21.11 1.83 -10.74
N ASP A 221 -19.85 1.53 -10.46
CA ASP A 221 -19.44 0.39 -9.66
C ASP A 221 -19.20 0.77 -8.19
N LYS A 222 -19.83 0.01 -7.28
CA LYS A 222 -19.73 0.24 -5.84
C LYS A 222 -18.31 -0.04 -5.31
N ILE A 223 -17.67 -1.08 -5.82
CA ILE A 223 -16.34 -1.50 -5.35
C ILE A 223 -15.30 -0.46 -5.77
N GLU A 224 -15.43 0.06 -6.99
CA GLU A 224 -14.58 1.16 -7.47
C GLU A 224 -14.74 2.40 -6.60
N ALA A 225 -15.97 2.81 -6.29
CA ALA A 225 -16.25 3.94 -5.40
C ALA A 225 -15.63 3.73 -4.00
N GLN A 226 -15.78 2.53 -3.43
CA GLN A 226 -15.20 2.19 -2.13
C GLN A 226 -13.68 2.23 -2.16
N ARG A 227 -13.05 1.75 -3.24
CA ARG A 227 -11.60 1.82 -3.45
C ARG A 227 -11.11 3.26 -3.52
N LEU A 228 -11.79 4.12 -4.28
CA LEU A 228 -11.45 5.54 -4.37
C LEU A 228 -11.60 6.26 -3.04
N ALA A 229 -12.67 6.01 -2.29
CA ALA A 229 -12.84 6.56 -0.94
C ALA A 229 -11.72 6.10 0.00
N ALA A 230 -11.31 4.83 -0.07
CA ALA A 230 -10.20 4.30 0.71
C ALA A 230 -8.86 4.96 0.31
N ILE A 231 -8.62 5.18 -0.97
CA ILE A 231 -7.42 5.87 -1.47
C ILE A 231 -7.36 7.29 -0.90
N ILE A 232 -8.45 8.06 -0.98
CA ILE A 232 -8.51 9.43 -0.46
C ILE A 232 -8.26 9.46 1.05
N ASN A 233 -8.86 8.53 1.79
CA ASN A 233 -8.69 8.45 3.24
C ASN A 233 -7.26 8.08 3.67
N HIS A 234 -6.50 7.33 2.83
CA HIS A 234 -5.31 6.63 3.29
C HIS A 234 -4.02 6.95 2.53
N GLN A 235 -4.07 7.31 1.26
CA GLN A 235 -2.86 7.51 0.45
C GLN A 235 -2.40 8.97 0.36
N GLY A 236 -3.33 9.92 0.39
CA GLY A 236 -3.07 11.35 0.28
C GLY A 236 -2.99 12.08 1.61
N PRO A 237 -3.29 13.39 1.61
CA PRO A 237 -3.58 14.12 2.83
C PRO A 237 -4.76 13.46 3.53
N GLN A 238 -4.83 13.60 4.85
CA GLN A 238 -5.98 13.06 5.61
C GLN A 238 -7.25 13.86 5.28
N ILE A 239 -7.89 13.48 4.21
CA ILE A 239 -9.16 14.06 3.77
C ILE A 239 -10.25 13.01 4.00
N PRO A 240 -11.23 13.24 4.90
CA PRO A 240 -12.29 12.27 5.12
C PRO A 240 -13.14 12.12 3.87
N ALA A 241 -13.30 10.90 3.37
CA ALA A 241 -14.08 10.58 2.19
C ALA A 241 -15.05 9.42 2.44
N ARG A 242 -16.19 9.47 1.79
CA ARG A 242 -17.24 8.45 1.89
C ARG A 242 -17.93 8.20 0.56
N VAL A 243 -18.61 7.05 0.49
CA VAL A 243 -19.42 6.67 -0.68
C VAL A 243 -20.89 6.94 -0.39
N PHE A 244 -21.56 7.56 -1.36
CA PHE A 244 -23.01 7.72 -1.40
C PHE A 244 -23.59 7.05 -2.63
N GLN A 245 -24.66 6.33 -2.44
CA GLN A 245 -25.46 5.86 -3.58
C GLN A 245 -26.46 6.96 -3.97
N LYS A 246 -26.48 7.30 -5.27
CA LYS A 246 -27.47 8.16 -5.89
C LYS A 246 -28.01 7.48 -7.14
N SER A 247 -29.24 7.01 -7.06
CA SER A 247 -29.87 6.19 -8.11
C SER A 247 -29.05 4.92 -8.36
N ASP A 248 -28.57 4.70 -9.57
CA ASP A 248 -27.75 3.58 -10.04
C ASP A 248 -26.23 3.85 -9.99
N ARG A 249 -25.82 4.99 -9.41
CA ARG A 249 -24.41 5.42 -9.34
C ARG A 249 -23.94 5.62 -7.91
N TYR A 250 -22.62 5.57 -7.75
CA TYR A 250 -21.94 5.75 -6.47
C TYR A 250 -21.03 6.97 -6.54
N ARG A 251 -21.26 7.92 -5.63
CA ARG A 251 -20.49 9.15 -5.52
C ARG A 251 -19.49 9.04 -4.38
N VAL A 252 -18.26 9.44 -4.66
CA VAL A 252 -17.22 9.60 -3.63
C VAL A 252 -17.14 11.08 -3.26
N ILE A 253 -17.46 11.38 -2.01
CA ILE A 253 -17.52 12.75 -1.50
C ILE A 253 -16.52 12.90 -0.36
N ALA A 254 -15.65 13.91 -0.47
CA ALA A 254 -14.68 14.30 0.55
C ALA A 254 -15.17 15.52 1.34
N GLY A 255 -14.85 15.56 2.62
CA GLY A 255 -15.31 16.58 3.58
C GLY A 255 -16.16 15.99 4.71
N PRO A 256 -16.79 16.84 5.55
CA PRO A 256 -17.12 18.26 5.37
C PRO A 256 -15.93 19.21 5.51
N PHE A 257 -16.02 20.38 4.86
CA PHE A 257 -15.10 21.51 5.00
C PHE A 257 -15.86 22.73 5.52
N GLU A 258 -15.17 23.58 6.29
CA GLU A 258 -15.78 24.74 6.91
C GLU A 258 -16.13 25.84 5.87
N ASP A 259 -15.26 26.02 4.89
CA ASP A 259 -15.45 27.02 3.85
C ASP A 259 -15.01 26.56 2.45
N GLY A 260 -15.34 27.37 1.43
CA GLY A 260 -15.00 27.08 0.04
C GLY A 260 -13.50 27.12 -0.26
N ASN A 261 -12.68 27.82 0.55
CA ASN A 261 -11.23 27.84 0.37
C ASN A 261 -10.60 26.53 0.82
N GLU A 262 -11.07 25.96 1.93
CA GLU A 262 -10.66 24.64 2.40
C GLU A 262 -11.05 23.56 1.39
N ALA A 263 -12.27 23.58 0.89
CA ALA A 263 -12.72 22.65 -0.13
C ALA A 263 -11.86 22.74 -1.41
N LYS A 264 -11.52 23.95 -1.87
CA LYS A 264 -10.63 24.17 -3.02
C LYS A 264 -9.20 23.68 -2.76
N LYS A 265 -8.67 23.90 -1.54
CA LYS A 265 -7.37 23.35 -1.13
C LYS A 265 -7.38 21.83 -1.15
N ALA A 266 -8.44 21.20 -0.61
CA ALA A 266 -8.61 19.76 -0.64
C ALA A 266 -8.70 19.22 -2.08
N ALA A 267 -9.50 19.84 -2.96
CA ALA A 267 -9.59 19.48 -4.37
C ALA A 267 -8.23 19.57 -5.08
N LYS A 268 -7.47 20.65 -4.83
CA LYS A 268 -6.10 20.79 -5.34
C LYS A 268 -5.17 19.67 -4.82
N ARG A 269 -5.27 19.30 -3.54
CA ARG A 269 -4.47 18.22 -2.97
C ARG A 269 -4.85 16.85 -3.56
N LEU A 270 -6.13 16.58 -3.78
CA LEU A 270 -6.59 15.36 -4.46
C LEU A 270 -5.99 15.25 -5.87
N LYS A 271 -5.92 16.37 -6.61
CA LYS A 271 -5.29 16.38 -7.94
C LYS A 271 -3.78 16.16 -7.88
N ILE A 272 -3.08 16.86 -6.98
CA ILE A 272 -1.62 16.78 -6.88
C ILE A 272 -1.16 15.40 -6.39
N ASP A 273 -1.75 14.91 -5.30
CA ASP A 273 -1.26 13.72 -4.61
C ASP A 273 -1.78 12.40 -5.21
N LEU A 274 -2.99 12.42 -5.78
CA LEU A 274 -3.71 11.21 -6.20
C LEU A 274 -4.14 11.23 -7.67
N ASP A 275 -3.88 12.33 -8.40
CA ASP A 275 -4.32 12.58 -9.78
C ASP A 275 -5.86 12.48 -9.97
N ILE A 276 -6.63 12.81 -8.93
CA ILE A 276 -8.09 12.79 -8.96
C ILE A 276 -8.61 14.18 -9.33
N ASP A 277 -9.29 14.28 -10.47
CA ASP A 277 -10.06 15.46 -10.85
C ASP A 277 -11.36 15.49 -10.04
N SER A 278 -11.63 16.63 -9.41
CA SER A 278 -12.74 16.75 -8.47
C SER A 278 -13.48 18.09 -8.60
N ILE A 279 -14.73 18.10 -8.14
CA ILE A 279 -15.63 19.26 -8.20
C ILE A 279 -15.97 19.71 -6.79
N VAL A 280 -15.82 21.00 -6.50
CA VAL A 280 -16.25 21.59 -5.23
C VAL A 280 -17.77 21.73 -5.22
N ILE A 281 -18.41 21.24 -4.16
CA ILE A 281 -19.86 21.31 -3.92
C ILE A 281 -20.11 22.37 -2.86
N GLU A 282 -20.87 23.37 -3.21
CA GLU A 282 -21.32 24.43 -2.29
C GLU A 282 -22.45 23.93 -1.36
N PRO A 283 -22.55 24.47 -0.14
CA PRO A 283 -23.67 24.21 0.74
C PRO A 283 -25.00 24.57 0.07
N ASN A 284 -25.98 23.70 0.21
CA ASN A 284 -27.31 24.00 -0.29
C ASN A 284 -27.96 25.05 0.67
N LYS A 285 -28.10 26.26 0.23
CA LYS A 285 -28.72 27.35 0.99
C LYS A 285 -30.26 27.32 1.02
N ASN A 286 -30.84 26.45 0.19
CA ASN A 286 -32.28 26.19 0.13
C ASN A 286 -32.50 24.77 0.59
N GLY A 287 -32.89 24.57 1.85
CA GLY A 287 -33.07 23.32 2.55
C GLY A 287 -33.99 22.30 1.90
#